data_8f2dcf316205f8afa533af9b80469bcb
#
_entry.id   8f2dcf316205f8afa533af9b80469bcb
#
_cell.length_a   1.000
_cell.length_b   1.000
_cell.length_c   1.000
_cell.angle_alpha   90.00
_cell.angle_beta   90.00
_cell.angle_gamma   90.00
#
_symmetry.space_group_name_H-M   'P 1'
#
loop_
_entity.id
_entity.type
_entity.pdbx_description
1 polymer ?
#
loop_
_entity_poly.entity_id
_entity_poly.type
_entity_poly.pdbx_seq_one_letter_code
_entity_poly.pdbx_strand_id
1 'polypeptide(L)'
;MRVLVCTVVHHPADARIYFRQIRALLEAGHQVTYIAPFGEPGAPVRTEKEDFPERAGPSLTTVTIPRAVGRRRLSALRAAKAAMAQHAPDADLLLVHDPELLLVLPPRRRRPPTVWDVHEDTAAALTTKAWLPSFARPVAAGGVIFAERLAERRLHLILAEHGYSARFRRTHPVVPNTTYVPDSAAPPAGPRRVVYVGHISPDRGSAEMVSLARLLAPHGIAVELLGPADAAARAHIEAAGDLVHWHGFVPNEQALRLTEGALAGLSLLHDEANFRPSMPTKVVEYMAHGVPVITTPLPLAVALVESADCGFVIPFGDVAAAADAVLRLDRDPGLRAKMGLRGHDAAKESLGWPADARAFVAQLEAWAGQR
;
A
#
# COMPACT_ATOMS: atom_id res chain seq x y z
N MET A 1 8.28 -22.36 -10.51
CA MET A 1 9.32 -22.18 -9.47
C MET A 1 8.70 -22.19 -8.08
N ARG A 2 9.53 -22.41 -7.05
CA ARG A 2 9.16 -22.32 -5.64
C ARG A 2 9.68 -20.99 -5.09
N VAL A 3 8.78 -20.10 -4.70
CA VAL A 3 9.13 -18.75 -4.23
C VAL A 3 8.92 -18.66 -2.73
N LEU A 4 9.95 -18.25 -2.00
CA LEU A 4 9.88 -17.94 -0.59
C LEU A 4 9.67 -16.43 -0.43
N VAL A 5 8.52 -16.02 0.10
CA VAL A 5 8.18 -14.61 0.35
C VAL A 5 8.24 -14.34 1.85
N CYS A 6 8.88 -13.25 2.27
CA CYS A 6 9.01 -12.91 3.69
C CYS A 6 8.74 -11.44 3.96
N THR A 7 7.86 -11.18 4.94
CA THR A 7 7.66 -9.88 5.59
C THR A 7 7.55 -10.03 7.10
N VAL A 8 8.02 -9.02 7.85
CA VAL A 8 7.95 -8.99 9.32
C VAL A 8 7.15 -7.80 9.85
N VAL A 9 6.95 -6.76 9.02
CA VAL A 9 6.28 -5.52 9.43
C VAL A 9 4.88 -5.44 8.85
N HIS A 10 4.69 -5.85 7.59
CA HIS A 10 3.43 -5.71 6.89
C HIS A 10 2.37 -6.69 7.38
N HIS A 11 1.12 -6.29 7.23
CA HIS A 11 0.00 -7.17 7.49
C HIS A 11 0.03 -8.35 6.49
N PRO A 12 -0.34 -9.59 6.90
CA PRO A 12 -0.36 -10.74 5.98
C PRO A 12 -1.20 -10.51 4.72
N ALA A 13 -2.33 -9.79 4.86
CA ALA A 13 -3.18 -9.37 3.74
C ALA A 13 -2.82 -7.95 3.23
N ASP A 14 -1.53 -7.65 3.10
CA ASP A 14 -1.08 -6.40 2.48
C ASP A 14 -1.44 -6.36 0.99
N ALA A 15 -1.90 -5.19 0.52
CA ALA A 15 -2.39 -5.02 -0.85
C ALA A 15 -1.31 -5.34 -1.90
N ARG A 16 -0.06 -4.90 -1.70
CA ARG A 16 1.05 -5.14 -2.63
C ARG A 16 1.56 -6.57 -2.53
N ILE A 17 1.80 -7.04 -1.30
CA ILE A 17 2.45 -8.34 -1.08
C ILE A 17 1.48 -9.48 -1.42
N TYR A 18 0.31 -9.50 -0.80
CA TYR A 18 -0.61 -10.62 -0.89
C TYR A 18 -1.52 -10.54 -2.11
N PHE A 19 -2.29 -9.44 -2.23
CA PHE A 19 -3.30 -9.32 -3.27
C PHE A 19 -2.75 -9.05 -4.67
N ARG A 20 -1.49 -8.58 -4.78
CA ARG A 20 -0.84 -8.34 -6.08
C ARG A 20 0.26 -9.34 -6.37
N GLN A 21 1.35 -9.33 -5.62
CA GLN A 21 2.55 -10.10 -5.95
C GLN A 21 2.38 -11.60 -5.72
N ILE A 22 1.91 -12.04 -4.54
CA ILE A 22 1.68 -13.47 -4.25
C ILE A 22 0.60 -14.01 -5.18
N ARG A 23 -0.50 -13.28 -5.35
CA ARG A 23 -1.56 -13.68 -6.29
C ARG A 23 -1.05 -13.86 -7.71
N ALA A 24 -0.24 -12.93 -8.23
CA ALA A 24 0.35 -13.04 -9.56
C ALA A 24 1.26 -14.30 -9.71
N LEU A 25 2.03 -14.61 -8.67
CA LEU A 25 2.86 -15.83 -8.66
C LEU A 25 2.01 -17.11 -8.67
N LEU A 26 0.92 -17.14 -7.90
CA LEU A 26 0.00 -18.29 -7.87
C LEU A 26 -0.75 -18.44 -9.20
N GLU A 27 -1.23 -17.34 -9.78
CA GLU A 27 -1.91 -17.32 -11.08
C GLU A 27 -0.97 -17.78 -12.23
N ALA A 28 0.33 -17.52 -12.09
CA ALA A 28 1.37 -18.04 -13.01
C ALA A 28 1.75 -19.50 -12.73
N GLY A 29 1.11 -20.20 -11.79
CA GLY A 29 1.35 -21.61 -11.48
C GLY A 29 2.57 -21.87 -10.59
N HIS A 30 3.09 -20.85 -9.89
CA HIS A 30 4.21 -21.01 -8.97
C HIS A 30 3.76 -21.46 -7.58
N GLN A 31 4.65 -22.16 -6.87
CA GLN A 31 4.46 -22.50 -5.46
C GLN A 31 5.02 -21.39 -4.58
N VAL A 32 4.25 -20.92 -3.62
CA VAL A 32 4.66 -19.85 -2.72
C VAL A 32 4.68 -20.35 -1.28
N THR A 33 5.80 -20.13 -0.58
CA THR A 33 5.86 -20.21 0.88
C THR A 33 5.90 -18.78 1.42
N TYR A 34 4.86 -18.38 2.16
CA TYR A 34 4.71 -17.03 2.67
C TYR A 34 4.97 -16.99 4.18
N ILE A 35 6.08 -16.35 4.57
CA ILE A 35 6.46 -16.08 5.96
C ILE A 35 5.95 -14.69 6.32
N ALA A 36 4.97 -14.60 7.23
CA ALA A 36 4.35 -13.35 7.63
C ALA A 36 3.78 -13.41 9.06
N PRO A 37 3.42 -12.28 9.68
CA PRO A 37 2.84 -12.23 11.02
C PRO A 37 1.35 -12.61 11.04
N PHE A 38 1.02 -13.84 10.64
CA PHE A 38 -0.32 -14.40 10.74
C PHE A 38 -0.72 -14.54 12.22
N GLY A 39 -2.00 -14.31 12.54
CA GLY A 39 -2.53 -14.51 13.90
C GLY A 39 -2.29 -13.36 14.88
N GLU A 40 -1.91 -12.16 14.42
CA GLU A 40 -1.99 -10.95 15.23
C GLU A 40 -3.46 -10.61 15.56
N PRO A 41 -3.77 -10.15 16.80
CA PRO A 41 -5.13 -9.74 17.17
C PRO A 41 -5.65 -8.64 16.24
N GLY A 42 -6.82 -8.83 15.64
CA GLY A 42 -7.45 -7.89 14.71
C GLY A 42 -7.20 -8.18 13.24
N ALA A 43 -6.44 -9.21 12.90
CA ALA A 43 -6.38 -9.74 11.55
C ALA A 43 -7.26 -10.99 11.48
N PRO A 44 -8.46 -10.95 10.88
CA PRO A 44 -9.10 -12.16 10.42
C PRO A 44 -8.22 -12.71 9.29
N VAL A 45 -7.40 -13.70 9.61
CA VAL A 45 -6.81 -14.56 8.59
C VAL A 45 -7.96 -15.43 8.12
N ARG A 46 -8.63 -14.99 7.06
CA ARG A 46 -9.49 -15.88 6.29
C ARG A 46 -8.57 -16.92 5.68
N THR A 47 -8.90 -18.17 5.91
CA THR A 47 -8.18 -19.30 5.39
C THR A 47 -8.22 -19.25 3.86
N GLU A 48 -7.17 -19.74 3.22
CA GLU A 48 -6.91 -19.82 1.77
C GLU A 48 -8.14 -20.10 0.88
N LYS A 49 -9.17 -20.79 1.41
CA LYS A 49 -10.42 -21.14 0.69
C LYS A 49 -11.38 -19.97 0.50
N GLU A 50 -11.32 -18.92 1.32
CA GLU A 50 -12.27 -17.80 1.23
C GLU A 50 -11.72 -16.63 0.38
N ASP A 51 -10.38 -16.46 0.34
CA ASP A 51 -9.75 -15.38 -0.41
C ASP A 51 -9.42 -15.76 -1.87
N PHE A 52 -9.29 -17.08 -2.15
CA PHE A 52 -9.06 -17.63 -3.49
C PHE A 52 -9.95 -18.87 -3.72
N PRO A 53 -11.29 -18.70 -3.87
CA PRO A 53 -12.24 -19.80 -3.82
C PRO A 53 -12.09 -20.88 -4.92
N GLU A 54 -11.40 -20.58 -6.01
CA GLU A 54 -11.32 -21.54 -7.15
C GLU A 54 -9.90 -21.80 -7.68
N ARG A 55 -8.86 -21.06 -7.26
CA ARG A 55 -7.52 -21.15 -7.87
C ARG A 55 -6.35 -21.37 -6.90
N ALA A 56 -6.54 -21.22 -5.61
CA ALA A 56 -5.53 -21.57 -4.63
C ALA A 56 -5.58 -23.09 -4.34
N GLY A 57 -5.02 -23.82 -5.25
CA GLY A 57 -4.61 -25.19 -5.01
C GLY A 57 -3.49 -25.25 -3.96
N PRO A 58 -2.85 -26.43 -3.75
CA PRO A 58 -1.80 -26.64 -2.74
C PRO A 58 -0.50 -25.85 -3.01
N SER A 59 -0.57 -24.71 -3.64
CA SER A 59 0.57 -23.88 -4.06
C SER A 59 0.95 -22.80 -3.07
N LEU A 60 0.13 -22.49 -2.07
CA LEU A 60 0.45 -21.52 -1.02
C LEU A 60 0.63 -22.23 0.34
N THR A 61 1.82 -22.07 0.91
CA THR A 61 2.13 -22.51 2.27
C THR A 61 2.40 -21.29 3.13
N THR A 62 1.75 -21.19 4.30
CA THR A 62 1.93 -20.07 5.22
C THR A 62 2.78 -20.45 6.43
N VAL A 63 3.67 -19.55 6.85
CA VAL A 63 4.53 -19.72 8.02
C VAL A 63 4.36 -18.50 8.93
N THR A 64 3.81 -18.73 10.12
CA THR A 64 3.54 -17.68 11.11
C THR A 64 4.77 -17.26 11.87
N ILE A 65 5.03 -15.96 11.93
CA ILE A 65 6.07 -15.34 12.76
C ILE A 65 5.48 -14.16 13.56
N PRO A 66 6.14 -13.71 14.64
CA PRO A 66 5.73 -12.49 15.34
C PRO A 66 5.88 -11.24 14.46
N ARG A 67 5.03 -10.23 14.64
CA ARG A 67 5.17 -8.94 13.98
C ARG A 67 6.28 -8.10 14.57
N ALA A 68 7.12 -7.47 13.74
CA ALA A 68 8.26 -6.64 14.15
C ALA A 68 7.83 -5.24 14.60
N VAL A 69 7.10 -5.14 15.72
CA VAL A 69 6.62 -3.88 16.30
C VAL A 69 7.16 -3.71 17.72
N GLY A 70 7.66 -2.52 18.03
CA GLY A 70 8.13 -2.16 19.37
C GLY A 70 9.18 -3.13 19.92
N ARG A 71 8.96 -3.64 21.14
CA ARG A 71 9.88 -4.57 21.83
C ARG A 71 9.96 -5.95 21.19
N ARG A 72 8.98 -6.33 20.36
CA ARG A 72 8.96 -7.63 19.66
C ARG A 72 9.86 -7.68 18.42
N ARG A 73 10.44 -6.55 17.99
CA ARG A 73 11.22 -6.47 16.75
C ARG A 73 12.37 -7.48 16.68
N LEU A 74 13.14 -7.65 17.75
CA LEU A 74 14.26 -8.62 17.79
C LEU A 74 13.77 -10.08 17.73
N SER A 75 12.69 -10.43 18.45
CA SER A 75 12.12 -11.78 18.41
C SER A 75 11.54 -12.10 17.04
N ALA A 76 10.87 -11.15 16.40
CA ALA A 76 10.35 -11.28 15.04
C ALA A 76 11.45 -11.52 14.02
N LEU A 77 12.55 -10.77 14.08
CA LEU A 77 13.70 -10.95 13.19
C LEU A 77 14.41 -12.30 13.42
N ARG A 78 14.50 -12.77 14.66
CA ARG A 78 15.04 -14.11 14.96
C ARG A 78 14.15 -15.22 14.39
N ALA A 79 12.84 -15.09 14.54
CA ALA A 79 11.86 -16.02 13.96
C ALA A 79 11.93 -16.03 12.42
N ALA A 80 11.96 -14.85 11.81
CA ALA A 80 12.10 -14.73 10.35
C ALA A 80 13.42 -15.35 9.85
N LYS A 81 14.53 -15.11 10.55
CA LYS A 81 15.82 -15.75 10.24
C LYS A 81 15.74 -17.27 10.26
N ALA A 82 15.13 -17.84 11.30
CA ALA A 82 14.97 -19.28 11.44
C ALA A 82 14.08 -19.85 10.34
N ALA A 83 12.92 -19.22 10.09
CA ALA A 83 11.99 -19.64 9.04
C ALA A 83 12.61 -19.55 7.64
N MET A 84 13.29 -18.42 7.30
CA MET A 84 14.00 -18.32 6.04
C MET A 84 15.11 -19.37 5.89
N ALA A 85 15.89 -19.64 6.97
CA ALA A 85 16.95 -20.65 6.93
C ALA A 85 16.41 -22.07 6.73
N GLN A 86 15.21 -22.35 7.23
CA GLN A 86 14.54 -23.65 7.06
C GLN A 86 14.02 -23.85 5.64
N HIS A 87 13.41 -22.82 5.04
CA HIS A 87 12.70 -22.95 3.75
C HIS A 87 13.53 -22.50 2.53
N ALA A 88 14.58 -21.69 2.71
CA ALA A 88 15.41 -21.22 1.60
C ALA A 88 16.12 -22.31 0.79
N PRO A 89 16.57 -23.45 1.36
CA PRO A 89 17.22 -24.51 0.58
C PRO A 89 16.30 -25.12 -0.48
N ASP A 90 14.99 -25.15 -0.23
CA ASP A 90 13.99 -25.74 -1.14
C ASP A 90 13.39 -24.71 -2.10
N ALA A 91 13.70 -23.44 -1.96
CA ALA A 91 13.19 -22.36 -2.80
C ALA A 91 14.10 -22.10 -4.01
N ASP A 92 13.50 -21.67 -5.11
CA ASP A 92 14.20 -21.24 -6.32
C ASP A 92 14.49 -19.73 -6.28
N LEU A 93 13.72 -18.96 -5.49
CA LEU A 93 13.88 -17.53 -5.28
C LEU A 93 13.39 -17.13 -3.89
N LEU A 94 14.09 -16.14 -3.27
CA LEU A 94 13.69 -15.51 -2.02
C LEU A 94 13.31 -14.05 -2.30
N LEU A 95 12.06 -13.66 -2.00
CA LEU A 95 11.54 -12.29 -2.10
C LEU A 95 11.34 -11.73 -0.69
N VAL A 96 11.99 -10.62 -0.37
CA VAL A 96 11.87 -9.94 0.93
C VAL A 96 11.37 -8.52 0.76
N HIS A 97 10.54 -8.07 1.71
CA HIS A 97 9.86 -6.78 1.61
C HIS A 97 10.41 -5.74 2.59
N ASP A 98 10.76 -6.13 3.80
CA ASP A 98 11.18 -5.18 4.82
C ASP A 98 12.70 -5.01 4.83
N PRO A 99 13.23 -3.78 4.96
CA PRO A 99 14.67 -3.53 5.01
C PRO A 99 15.35 -4.20 6.21
N GLU A 100 14.65 -4.41 7.32
CA GLU A 100 15.17 -5.12 8.49
C GLU A 100 15.53 -6.58 8.20
N LEU A 101 14.87 -7.21 7.24
CA LEU A 101 15.17 -8.59 6.82
C LEU A 101 16.55 -8.72 6.20
N LEU A 102 17.10 -7.64 5.62
CA LEU A 102 18.45 -7.63 5.04
C LEU A 102 19.53 -7.98 6.08
N LEU A 103 19.27 -7.67 7.36
CA LEU A 103 20.20 -7.96 8.48
C LEU A 103 20.20 -9.44 8.88
N VAL A 104 19.17 -10.19 8.52
CA VAL A 104 18.94 -11.56 8.98
C VAL A 104 18.83 -12.58 7.83
N LEU A 105 19.15 -12.18 6.62
CA LEU A 105 19.17 -13.08 5.45
C LEU A 105 20.09 -14.30 5.71
N PRO A 106 19.69 -15.50 5.28
CA PRO A 106 20.59 -16.66 5.31
C PRO A 106 21.88 -16.40 4.51
N PRO A 107 23.00 -17.06 4.86
CA PRO A 107 24.24 -16.92 4.12
C PRO A 107 24.06 -17.21 2.62
N ARG A 108 24.76 -16.47 1.75
CA ARG A 108 24.63 -16.58 0.28
C ARG A 108 24.71 -18.01 -0.26
N ARG A 109 25.52 -18.85 0.37
CA ARG A 109 25.69 -20.26 -0.03
C ARG A 109 24.51 -21.16 0.35
N ARG A 110 23.57 -20.67 1.18
CA ARG A 110 22.42 -21.44 1.68
C ARG A 110 21.08 -20.80 1.32
N ARG A 111 21.09 -19.86 0.38
CA ARG A 111 19.85 -19.21 -0.09
C ARG A 111 19.86 -19.10 -1.61
N PRO A 112 18.68 -19.11 -2.25
CA PRO A 112 18.54 -18.87 -3.69
C PRO A 112 18.84 -17.40 -4.05
N PRO A 113 18.82 -17.04 -5.34
CA PRO A 113 18.74 -15.65 -5.75
C PRO A 113 17.72 -14.89 -4.92
N THR A 114 18.11 -13.74 -4.41
CA THR A 114 17.31 -12.99 -3.45
C THR A 114 16.96 -11.64 -4.02
N VAL A 115 15.68 -11.32 -3.98
CA VAL A 115 15.11 -10.06 -4.44
C VAL A 115 14.64 -9.26 -3.24
N TRP A 116 14.98 -7.99 -3.18
CA TRP A 116 14.40 -7.05 -2.25
C TRP A 116 13.42 -6.12 -2.98
N ASP A 117 12.16 -6.15 -2.56
CA ASP A 117 11.12 -5.24 -3.03
C ASP A 117 11.16 -3.95 -2.22
N VAL A 118 11.65 -2.89 -2.85
CA VAL A 118 11.82 -1.55 -2.25
C VAL A 118 10.54 -0.76 -2.48
N HIS A 119 9.66 -0.74 -1.50
CA HIS A 119 8.34 -0.09 -1.62
C HIS A 119 8.11 1.05 -0.61
N GLU A 120 9.14 1.39 0.19
CA GLU A 120 9.13 2.55 1.08
C GLU A 120 10.45 3.32 1.00
N ASP A 121 10.41 4.64 1.19
CA ASP A 121 11.59 5.44 1.45
C ASP A 121 11.91 5.46 2.95
N THR A 122 12.57 4.37 3.42
CA THR A 122 12.93 4.21 4.82
C THR A 122 13.86 5.30 5.32
N ALA A 123 14.79 5.78 4.48
CA ALA A 123 15.72 6.84 4.85
C ALA A 123 14.97 8.16 5.08
N ALA A 124 14.09 8.55 4.16
CA ALA A 124 13.24 9.74 4.32
C ALA A 124 12.29 9.60 5.51
N ALA A 125 11.67 8.43 5.69
CA ALA A 125 10.77 8.18 6.82
C ALA A 125 11.46 8.32 8.18
N LEU A 126 12.76 7.99 8.31
CA LEU A 126 13.51 8.17 9.56
C LEU A 126 13.73 9.64 9.93
N THR A 127 13.75 10.55 8.95
CA THR A 127 13.96 11.98 9.21
C THR A 127 12.78 12.62 9.94
N THR A 128 11.59 12.04 9.85
CA THR A 128 10.35 12.57 10.43
C THR A 128 9.91 11.86 11.72
N LYS A 129 10.57 10.71 12.08
CA LYS A 129 10.16 9.94 13.27
C LYS A 129 10.42 10.68 14.57
N ALA A 130 9.36 11.00 15.32
CA ALA A 130 9.41 11.76 16.57
C ALA A 130 10.18 11.05 17.71
N TRP A 131 10.20 9.70 17.70
CA TRP A 131 10.91 8.90 18.72
C TRP A 131 12.44 8.92 18.56
N LEU A 132 12.94 9.37 17.38
CA LEU A 132 14.38 9.47 17.14
C LEU A 132 14.85 10.91 17.41
N PRO A 133 15.85 11.12 18.30
CA PRO A 133 16.39 12.44 18.55
C PRO A 133 16.85 13.13 17.25
N SER A 134 16.65 14.42 17.13
CA SER A 134 16.90 15.16 15.88
C SER A 134 18.34 15.04 15.38
N PHE A 135 19.33 15.03 16.30
CA PHE A 135 20.75 14.86 15.97
C PHE A 135 21.09 13.44 15.45
N ALA A 136 20.31 12.41 15.83
CA ALA A 136 20.54 11.03 15.42
C ALA A 136 19.88 10.70 14.06
N ARG A 137 18.90 11.49 13.62
CA ARG A 137 18.17 11.26 12.37
C ARG A 137 19.05 11.22 11.12
N PRO A 138 19.98 12.18 10.89
CA PRO A 138 20.87 12.13 9.72
C PRO A 138 21.78 10.91 9.73
N VAL A 139 22.30 10.52 10.91
CA VAL A 139 23.16 9.34 11.05
C VAL A 139 22.39 8.06 10.76
N ALA A 140 21.17 7.93 11.27
CA ALA A 140 20.32 6.78 11.02
C ALA A 140 19.93 6.70 9.53
N ALA A 141 19.54 7.82 8.91
CA ALA A 141 19.25 7.88 7.48
C ALA A 141 20.48 7.52 6.63
N GLY A 142 21.66 8.03 6.98
CA GLY A 142 22.93 7.67 6.34
C GLY A 142 23.26 6.18 6.46
N GLY A 143 22.97 5.58 7.61
CA GLY A 143 23.13 4.14 7.84
C GLY A 143 22.20 3.30 6.94
N VAL A 144 20.95 3.73 6.78
CA VAL A 144 20.00 3.09 5.85
C VAL A 144 20.48 3.20 4.40
N ILE A 145 20.87 4.39 3.94
CA ILE A 145 21.41 4.59 2.58
C ILE A 145 22.63 3.71 2.33
N PHE A 146 23.51 3.57 3.33
CA PHE A 146 24.67 2.68 3.21
C PHE A 146 24.23 1.20 3.09
N ALA A 147 23.26 0.77 3.91
CA ALA A 147 22.72 -0.59 3.87
C ALA A 147 22.02 -0.87 2.51
N GLU A 148 21.26 0.08 1.98
CA GLU A 148 20.65 0.00 0.66
C GLU A 148 21.69 -0.18 -0.46
N ARG A 149 22.76 0.61 -0.44
CA ARG A 149 23.87 0.49 -1.41
C ARG A 149 24.63 -0.84 -1.29
N LEU A 150 24.73 -1.40 -0.09
CA LEU A 150 25.33 -2.70 0.10
C LEU A 150 24.39 -3.82 -0.40
N ALA A 151 23.08 -3.69 -0.15
CA ALA A 151 22.07 -4.59 -0.67
C ALA A 151 22.05 -4.58 -2.21
N GLU A 152 22.10 -3.41 -2.84
CA GLU A 152 22.18 -3.24 -4.30
C GLU A 152 23.34 -4.04 -4.96
N ARG A 153 24.45 -4.19 -4.25
CA ARG A 153 25.60 -4.96 -4.75
C ARG A 153 25.43 -6.48 -4.67
N ARG A 154 24.51 -6.94 -3.83
CA ARG A 154 24.42 -8.36 -3.42
C ARG A 154 23.10 -9.02 -3.73
N LEU A 155 22.07 -8.23 -4.03
CA LEU A 155 20.71 -8.65 -4.24
C LEU A 155 20.18 -8.10 -5.57
N HIS A 156 19.15 -8.72 -6.09
CA HIS A 156 18.29 -8.11 -7.08
C HIS A 156 17.30 -7.17 -6.37
N LEU A 157 16.97 -6.05 -7.00
CA LEU A 157 16.03 -5.07 -6.46
C LEU A 157 14.86 -4.86 -7.43
N ILE A 158 13.68 -4.74 -6.87
CA ILE A 158 12.49 -4.21 -7.54
C ILE A 158 12.10 -2.93 -6.82
N LEU A 159 11.79 -1.88 -7.56
CA LEU A 159 11.36 -0.60 -7.00
C LEU A 159 9.85 -0.43 -7.20
N ALA A 160 9.16 0.04 -6.17
CA ALA A 160 7.72 0.31 -6.27
C ALA A 160 7.41 1.66 -6.94
N GLU A 161 8.41 2.54 -7.07
CA GLU A 161 8.24 3.88 -7.60
C GLU A 161 9.43 4.28 -8.47
N HIS A 162 9.18 4.98 -9.57
CA HIS A 162 10.23 5.53 -10.42
C HIS A 162 11.14 6.51 -9.65
N GLY A 163 10.58 7.29 -8.72
CA GLY A 163 11.31 8.23 -7.88
C GLY A 163 12.37 7.57 -6.99
N TYR A 164 12.21 6.29 -6.66
CA TYR A 164 13.20 5.57 -5.86
C TYR A 164 14.49 5.26 -6.62
N SER A 165 14.49 5.31 -7.96
CA SER A 165 15.68 5.08 -8.78
C SER A 165 16.84 6.02 -8.43
N ALA A 166 16.56 7.25 -8.01
CA ALA A 166 17.57 8.22 -7.60
C ALA A 166 18.40 7.81 -6.35
N ARG A 167 17.89 6.85 -5.55
CA ARG A 167 18.57 6.33 -4.35
C ARG A 167 19.67 5.32 -4.68
N PHE A 168 19.60 4.70 -5.85
CA PHE A 168 20.46 3.60 -6.28
C PHE A 168 21.41 4.04 -7.40
N ARG A 169 22.49 3.27 -7.59
CA ARG A 169 23.50 3.55 -8.61
C ARG A 169 23.25 2.82 -9.93
N ARG A 170 22.50 1.71 -9.87
CA ARG A 170 22.18 0.88 -11.02
C ARG A 170 20.71 1.10 -11.38
N THR A 171 20.37 0.78 -12.61
CA THR A 171 18.97 0.71 -13.04
C THR A 171 18.37 -0.58 -12.52
N HIS A 172 17.20 -0.47 -11.90
CA HIS A 172 16.43 -1.59 -11.38
C HIS A 172 15.04 -1.59 -12.01
N PRO A 173 14.41 -2.77 -12.19
CA PRO A 173 13.02 -2.85 -12.61
C PRO A 173 12.10 -2.07 -11.67
N VAL A 174 11.15 -1.34 -12.23
CA VAL A 174 10.08 -0.68 -11.48
C VAL A 174 8.80 -1.47 -11.69
N VAL A 175 8.20 -1.89 -10.59
CA VAL A 175 6.89 -2.56 -10.54
C VAL A 175 6.00 -1.68 -9.67
N PRO A 176 5.23 -0.75 -10.28
CA PRO A 176 4.49 0.26 -9.54
C PRO A 176 3.32 -0.33 -8.75
N ASN A 177 2.78 0.47 -7.84
CA ASN A 177 1.59 0.13 -7.05
C ASN A 177 0.31 0.37 -7.87
N THR A 178 0.18 -0.29 -9.02
CA THR A 178 -1.03 -0.32 -9.83
C THR A 178 -2.08 -1.24 -9.21
N THR A 179 -3.31 -1.26 -9.74
CA THR A 179 -4.44 -1.99 -9.13
C THR A 179 -5.21 -2.81 -10.16
N TYR A 180 -6.04 -3.72 -9.68
CA TYR A 180 -7.03 -4.37 -10.56
C TYR A 180 -8.13 -3.35 -10.90
N VAL A 181 -8.31 -3.10 -12.19
CA VAL A 181 -9.33 -2.18 -12.71
C VAL A 181 -10.53 -3.00 -13.14
N PRO A 182 -11.72 -2.76 -12.59
CA PRO A 182 -12.96 -3.39 -13.05
C PRO A 182 -13.23 -3.11 -14.54
N ASP A 183 -13.98 -3.96 -15.21
CA ASP A 183 -14.30 -3.79 -16.64
C ASP A 183 -15.09 -2.50 -16.92
N SER A 184 -15.89 -2.08 -15.95
CA SER A 184 -16.69 -0.84 -16.03
C SER A 184 -16.59 -0.05 -14.72
N ALA A 185 -16.62 1.27 -14.83
CA ALA A 185 -16.77 2.14 -13.68
C ALA A 185 -18.10 1.86 -12.96
N ALA A 186 -18.07 1.88 -11.63
CA ALA A 186 -19.28 1.78 -10.83
C ALA A 186 -20.21 2.98 -11.12
N PRO A 187 -21.54 2.78 -11.14
CA PRO A 187 -22.47 3.88 -11.33
C PRO A 187 -22.35 4.88 -10.17
N PRO A 188 -22.48 6.19 -10.43
CA PRO A 188 -22.35 7.24 -9.42
C PRO A 188 -23.55 7.31 -8.46
N ALA A 189 -24.30 6.23 -8.31
CA ALA A 189 -25.48 6.12 -7.47
C ALA A 189 -25.14 5.34 -6.19
N GLY A 190 -25.21 6.01 -5.06
CA GLY A 190 -24.96 5.42 -3.75
C GLY A 190 -25.31 6.37 -2.61
N PRO A 191 -25.17 5.94 -1.35
CA PRO A 191 -25.35 6.82 -0.21
C PRO A 191 -24.45 8.05 -0.33
N ARG A 192 -24.94 9.19 0.16
CA ARG A 192 -24.18 10.46 0.14
C ARG A 192 -23.04 10.37 1.16
N ARG A 193 -21.87 9.94 0.69
CA ARG A 193 -20.68 9.76 1.53
C ARG A 193 -19.40 10.05 0.78
N VAL A 194 -18.37 10.39 1.53
CA VAL A 194 -16.97 10.35 1.09
C VAL A 194 -16.24 9.23 1.81
N VAL A 195 -15.23 8.67 1.17
CA VAL A 195 -14.53 7.49 1.68
C VAL A 195 -13.03 7.72 1.77
N TYR A 196 -12.40 7.11 2.78
CA TYR A 196 -10.95 6.98 2.89
C TYR A 196 -10.58 5.52 3.02
N VAL A 197 -9.62 5.06 2.21
CA VAL A 197 -9.08 3.69 2.27
C VAL A 197 -7.60 3.72 2.64
N GLY A 198 -7.20 2.87 3.58
CA GLY A 198 -5.82 2.65 3.99
C GLY A 198 -5.56 2.91 5.47
N HIS A 199 -4.29 2.88 5.85
CA HIS A 199 -3.88 3.17 7.22
C HIS A 199 -4.20 4.62 7.59
N ILE A 200 -4.81 4.83 8.75
CA ILE A 200 -5.25 6.14 9.24
C ILE A 200 -4.25 6.61 10.30
N SER A 201 -3.66 7.79 10.06
CA SER A 201 -2.67 8.43 10.94
C SER A 201 -2.74 9.95 10.81
N PRO A 202 -2.15 10.73 11.72
CA PRO A 202 -2.14 12.18 11.63
C PRO A 202 -1.53 12.72 10.34
N ASP A 203 -0.39 12.20 9.92
CA ASP A 203 0.31 12.54 8.68
C ASP A 203 -0.47 12.16 7.40
N ARG A 204 -1.51 11.34 7.55
CA ARG A 204 -2.46 10.95 6.49
C ARG A 204 -3.80 11.66 6.60
N GLY A 205 -3.90 12.71 7.41
CA GLY A 205 -5.05 13.59 7.47
C GLY A 205 -6.18 13.13 8.40
N SER A 206 -5.88 12.37 9.49
CA SER A 206 -6.95 11.90 10.38
C SER A 206 -7.72 13.04 11.06
N ALA A 207 -7.06 14.12 11.43
CA ALA A 207 -7.70 15.29 12.03
C ALA A 207 -8.53 16.08 11.00
N GLU A 208 -8.00 16.19 9.79
CA GLU A 208 -8.67 16.83 8.65
C GLU A 208 -9.94 16.07 8.25
N MET A 209 -9.90 14.74 8.22
CA MET A 209 -11.08 13.90 7.92
C MET A 209 -12.18 14.06 8.96
N VAL A 210 -11.83 14.14 10.25
CA VAL A 210 -12.79 14.41 11.33
C VAL A 210 -13.35 15.83 11.24
N SER A 211 -12.52 16.82 10.91
CA SER A 211 -12.97 18.18 10.71
C SER A 211 -13.87 18.33 9.49
N LEU A 212 -13.54 17.61 8.42
CA LEU A 212 -14.38 17.51 7.21
C LEU A 212 -15.75 16.91 7.54
N ALA A 213 -15.81 15.86 8.36
CA ALA A 213 -17.06 15.24 8.77
C ALA A 213 -17.98 16.25 9.47
N ARG A 214 -17.43 17.13 10.32
CA ARG A 214 -18.21 18.20 10.98
C ARG A 214 -18.80 19.19 9.97
N LEU A 215 -18.04 19.54 8.92
CA LEU A 215 -18.52 20.45 7.88
C LEU A 215 -19.58 19.79 6.96
N LEU A 216 -19.49 18.48 6.74
CA LEU A 216 -20.38 17.75 5.87
C LEU A 216 -21.66 17.26 6.56
N ALA A 217 -21.66 17.10 7.90
CA ALA A 217 -22.80 16.61 8.67
C ALA A 217 -24.09 17.43 8.47
N PRO A 218 -24.08 18.80 8.44
CA PRO A 218 -25.28 19.59 8.16
C PRO A 218 -25.89 19.34 6.78
N HIS A 219 -25.09 18.79 5.85
CA HIS A 219 -25.54 18.44 4.51
C HIS A 219 -25.99 16.98 4.37
N GLY A 220 -25.95 16.20 5.46
CA GLY A 220 -26.29 14.78 5.45
C GLY A 220 -25.33 13.92 4.64
N ILE A 221 -24.04 14.30 4.58
CA ILE A 221 -22.99 13.56 3.90
C ILE A 221 -22.11 12.88 4.96
N ALA A 222 -22.00 11.56 4.89
CA ALA A 222 -21.19 10.76 5.80
C ALA A 222 -19.70 10.74 5.41
N VAL A 223 -18.82 10.55 6.39
CA VAL A 223 -17.40 10.24 6.18
C VAL A 223 -17.13 8.82 6.64
N GLU A 224 -16.70 7.95 5.74
CA GLU A 224 -16.40 6.55 6.01
C GLU A 224 -14.90 6.29 5.93
N LEU A 225 -14.35 5.69 6.98
CA LEU A 225 -12.93 5.38 7.11
C LEU A 225 -12.73 3.86 7.10
N LEU A 226 -11.98 3.35 6.10
CA LEU A 226 -11.72 1.93 5.91
C LEU A 226 -10.23 1.65 6.08
N GLY A 227 -9.87 1.03 7.17
CA GLY A 227 -8.51 0.62 7.47
C GLY A 227 -8.12 0.73 8.94
N PRO A 228 -6.95 0.20 9.32
CA PRO A 228 -6.45 0.30 10.68
C PRO A 228 -6.04 1.74 11.00
N ALA A 229 -6.22 2.14 12.25
CA ALA A 229 -5.83 3.46 12.76
C ALA A 229 -4.73 3.30 13.83
N ASP A 230 -3.75 4.21 13.85
CA ASP A 230 -2.84 4.33 14.98
C ASP A 230 -3.52 4.94 16.22
N ALA A 231 -2.82 4.99 17.35
CA ALA A 231 -3.39 5.45 18.61
C ALA A 231 -3.87 6.93 18.55
N ALA A 232 -3.13 7.80 17.86
CA ALA A 232 -3.49 9.20 17.74
C ALA A 232 -4.71 9.38 16.81
N ALA A 233 -4.76 8.66 15.70
CA ALA A 233 -5.90 8.68 14.80
C ALA A 233 -7.17 8.10 15.46
N ARG A 234 -7.04 7.04 16.25
CA ARG A 234 -8.17 6.51 17.05
C ARG A 234 -8.75 7.55 18.00
N ALA A 235 -7.88 8.28 18.70
CA ALA A 235 -8.33 9.35 19.58
C ALA A 235 -9.12 10.44 18.80
N HIS A 236 -8.70 10.78 17.58
CA HIS A 236 -9.47 11.71 16.73
C HIS A 236 -10.84 11.13 16.34
N ILE A 237 -10.89 9.86 15.96
CA ILE A 237 -12.13 9.17 15.55
C ILE A 237 -13.08 9.05 16.74
N GLU A 238 -12.59 8.61 17.90
CA GLU A 238 -13.38 8.48 19.13
C GLU A 238 -13.97 9.82 19.58
N ALA A 239 -13.18 10.91 19.48
CA ALA A 239 -13.65 12.26 19.78
C ALA A 239 -14.68 12.80 18.76
N ALA A 240 -14.75 12.21 17.56
CA ALA A 240 -15.75 12.58 16.55
C ALA A 240 -17.11 11.90 16.80
N GLY A 241 -17.16 10.78 17.53
CA GLY A 241 -18.37 10.02 17.76
C GLY A 241 -19.05 9.59 16.44
N ASP A 242 -20.35 9.76 16.35
CA ASP A 242 -21.17 9.33 15.20
C ASP A 242 -20.95 10.14 13.90
N LEU A 243 -20.09 11.17 13.94
CA LEU A 243 -19.78 11.97 12.74
C LEU A 243 -18.95 11.21 11.71
N VAL A 244 -18.24 10.16 12.13
CA VAL A 244 -17.35 9.36 11.29
C VAL A 244 -17.68 7.91 11.46
N HIS A 245 -17.89 7.19 10.34
CA HIS A 245 -18.06 5.74 10.34
C HIS A 245 -16.73 5.05 10.12
N TRP A 246 -16.15 4.50 11.19
CA TRP A 246 -14.89 3.77 11.11
C TRP A 246 -15.13 2.25 11.08
N HIS A 247 -14.76 1.61 9.97
CA HIS A 247 -14.94 0.18 9.74
C HIS A 247 -13.81 -0.69 10.30
N GLY A 248 -12.72 -0.09 10.80
CA GLY A 248 -11.53 -0.85 11.17
C GLY A 248 -10.81 -1.43 9.95
N PHE A 249 -10.10 -2.54 10.16
CA PHE A 249 -9.47 -3.26 9.05
C PHE A 249 -10.53 -3.91 8.15
N VAL A 250 -10.45 -3.61 6.86
CA VAL A 250 -11.27 -4.23 5.81
C VAL A 250 -10.32 -4.78 4.76
N PRO A 251 -10.47 -6.04 4.29
CA PRO A 251 -9.68 -6.58 3.19
C PRO A 251 -9.75 -5.68 1.95
N ASN A 252 -8.62 -5.55 1.22
CA ASN A 252 -8.50 -4.56 0.14
C ASN A 252 -9.63 -4.63 -0.89
N GLU A 253 -9.94 -5.81 -1.45
CA GLU A 253 -11.02 -5.96 -2.44
C GLU A 253 -12.39 -5.55 -1.89
N GLN A 254 -12.68 -5.87 -0.63
CA GLN A 254 -13.93 -5.45 0.01
C GLN A 254 -13.95 -3.95 0.28
N ALA A 255 -12.82 -3.37 0.72
CA ALA A 255 -12.69 -1.94 0.93
C ALA A 255 -12.91 -1.17 -0.39
N LEU A 256 -12.35 -1.64 -1.49
CA LEU A 256 -12.52 -1.02 -2.80
C LEU A 256 -13.98 -1.08 -3.28
N ARG A 257 -14.65 -2.21 -3.12
CA ARG A 257 -16.09 -2.29 -3.41
C ARG A 257 -16.91 -1.31 -2.55
N LEU A 258 -16.54 -1.11 -1.29
CA LEU A 258 -17.19 -0.13 -0.43
C LEU A 258 -16.94 1.33 -0.86
N THR A 259 -15.95 1.62 -1.70
CA THR A 259 -15.75 2.97 -2.24
C THR A 259 -16.71 3.30 -3.38
N GLU A 260 -17.24 2.30 -4.07
CA GLU A 260 -18.08 2.45 -5.25
C GLU A 260 -19.33 3.29 -4.94
N GLY A 261 -19.66 4.22 -5.85
CA GLY A 261 -20.79 5.13 -5.69
C GLY A 261 -20.58 6.28 -4.69
N ALA A 262 -19.44 6.36 -3.99
CA ALA A 262 -19.13 7.50 -3.13
C ALA A 262 -19.05 8.82 -3.91
N LEU A 263 -19.29 9.95 -3.23
CA LEU A 263 -19.13 11.28 -3.82
C LEU A 263 -17.67 11.54 -4.20
N ALA A 264 -16.74 11.15 -3.32
CA ALA A 264 -15.30 11.25 -3.55
C ALA A 264 -14.52 10.26 -2.66
N GLY A 265 -13.31 9.91 -3.13
CA GLY A 265 -12.27 9.27 -2.35
C GLY A 265 -11.23 10.29 -1.85
N LEU A 266 -10.89 10.21 -0.58
CA LEU A 266 -10.02 11.18 0.09
C LEU A 266 -8.56 10.72 0.13
N SER A 267 -7.63 11.60 -0.21
CA SER A 267 -6.18 11.43 -0.08
C SER A 267 -5.55 12.69 0.52
N LEU A 268 -5.80 12.94 1.81
CA LEU A 268 -5.43 14.17 2.52
C LEU A 268 -4.06 14.04 3.21
N LEU A 269 -3.06 13.50 2.50
CA LEU A 269 -1.72 13.33 3.03
C LEU A 269 -1.05 14.69 3.27
N HIS A 270 -0.24 14.77 4.33
CA HIS A 270 0.57 15.95 4.61
C HIS A 270 1.82 16.02 3.70
N ASP A 271 2.50 17.16 3.72
CA ASP A 271 3.73 17.39 2.95
C ASP A 271 4.95 16.74 3.62
N GLU A 272 4.98 15.42 3.61
CA GLU A 272 6.07 14.63 4.20
C GLU A 272 7.09 14.20 3.15
N ALA A 273 8.36 14.18 3.53
CA ALA A 273 9.46 13.86 2.62
C ALA A 273 9.34 12.47 1.97
N ASN A 274 8.80 11.50 2.69
CA ASN A 274 8.58 10.13 2.20
C ASN A 274 7.33 10.00 1.31
N PHE A 275 6.38 10.95 1.35
CA PHE A 275 5.21 10.92 0.48
C PHE A 275 5.45 11.59 -0.87
N ARG A 276 6.36 12.58 -0.94
CA ARG A 276 6.63 13.33 -2.18
C ARG A 276 7.04 12.46 -3.37
N PRO A 277 7.94 11.45 -3.21
CA PRO A 277 8.38 10.60 -4.33
C PRO A 277 7.43 9.42 -4.62
N SER A 278 6.33 9.27 -3.86
CA SER A 278 5.45 8.10 -3.93
C SER A 278 4.08 8.47 -4.46
N MET A 279 3.50 7.58 -5.30
CA MET A 279 2.09 7.66 -5.69
C MET A 279 1.22 7.12 -4.55
N PRO A 280 0.27 7.92 -4.02
CA PRO A 280 -0.68 7.38 -3.05
C PRO A 280 -1.56 6.33 -3.70
N THR A 281 -1.39 5.06 -3.33
CA THR A 281 -2.10 3.91 -3.93
C THR A 281 -3.61 4.10 -3.97
N LYS A 282 -4.18 4.72 -2.94
CA LYS A 282 -5.62 5.02 -2.86
C LYS A 282 -6.14 5.91 -4.01
N VAL A 283 -5.31 6.83 -4.54
CA VAL A 283 -5.67 7.66 -5.70
C VAL A 283 -5.91 6.76 -6.91
N VAL A 284 -4.97 5.85 -7.18
CA VAL A 284 -5.07 4.85 -8.26
C VAL A 284 -6.30 3.95 -8.05
N GLU A 285 -6.55 3.53 -6.83
CA GLU A 285 -7.66 2.66 -6.46
C GLU A 285 -9.01 3.35 -6.62
N TYR A 286 -9.16 4.62 -6.21
CA TYR A 286 -10.38 5.40 -6.43
C TYR A 286 -10.66 5.59 -7.94
N MET A 287 -9.64 5.96 -8.70
CA MET A 287 -9.76 6.10 -10.16
C MET A 287 -10.24 4.79 -10.80
N ALA A 288 -9.62 3.66 -10.42
CA ALA A 288 -10.00 2.34 -10.95
C ALA A 288 -11.47 1.99 -10.69
N HIS A 289 -12.04 2.43 -9.58
CA HIS A 289 -13.43 2.20 -9.21
C HIS A 289 -14.40 3.33 -9.62
N GLY A 290 -13.94 4.28 -10.46
CA GLY A 290 -14.77 5.36 -10.97
C GLY A 290 -15.21 6.38 -9.91
N VAL A 291 -14.41 6.53 -8.85
CA VAL A 291 -14.67 7.47 -7.75
C VAL A 291 -13.83 8.73 -7.93
N PRO A 292 -14.42 9.93 -8.01
CA PRO A 292 -13.66 11.17 -8.07
C PRO A 292 -12.70 11.34 -6.90
N VAL A 293 -11.51 11.87 -7.15
CA VAL A 293 -10.44 11.99 -6.16
C VAL A 293 -10.40 13.39 -5.56
N ILE A 294 -10.27 13.50 -4.23
CA ILE A 294 -9.86 14.74 -3.57
C ILE A 294 -8.51 14.49 -2.91
N THR A 295 -7.48 15.17 -3.39
CA THR A 295 -6.10 14.95 -2.95
C THR A 295 -5.38 16.25 -2.58
N THR A 296 -4.39 16.15 -1.70
CA THR A 296 -3.43 17.23 -1.42
C THR A 296 -2.33 17.28 -2.49
N PRO A 297 -1.58 18.41 -2.63
CA PRO A 297 -0.71 18.66 -3.78
C PRO A 297 0.62 17.90 -3.72
N LEU A 298 0.58 16.57 -3.52
CA LEU A 298 1.75 15.72 -3.71
C LEU A 298 2.05 15.55 -5.22
N PRO A 299 3.30 15.67 -5.66
CA PRO A 299 3.64 15.82 -7.09
C PRO A 299 3.03 14.76 -8.02
N LEU A 300 3.12 13.48 -7.66
CA LEU A 300 2.61 12.39 -8.48
C LEU A 300 1.08 12.33 -8.49
N ALA A 301 0.44 12.60 -7.35
CA ALA A 301 -1.02 12.66 -7.25
C ALA A 301 -1.59 13.82 -8.08
N VAL A 302 -0.96 15.02 -8.01
CA VAL A 302 -1.33 16.18 -8.84
C VAL A 302 -1.26 15.81 -10.32
N ALA A 303 -0.08 15.34 -10.76
CA ALA A 303 0.12 15.00 -12.17
C ALA A 303 -0.93 14.00 -12.70
N LEU A 304 -1.28 13.00 -11.89
CA LEU A 304 -2.24 11.98 -12.29
C LEU A 304 -3.68 12.53 -12.29
N VAL A 305 -4.10 13.21 -11.21
CA VAL A 305 -5.47 13.70 -11.07
C VAL A 305 -5.78 14.81 -12.08
N GLU A 306 -4.85 15.73 -12.32
CA GLU A 306 -5.01 16.82 -13.30
C GLU A 306 -4.97 16.31 -14.73
N SER A 307 -4.06 15.39 -15.08
CA SER A 307 -3.98 14.84 -16.44
C SER A 307 -5.25 14.06 -16.83
N ALA A 308 -5.85 13.34 -15.87
CA ALA A 308 -7.08 12.61 -16.09
C ALA A 308 -8.35 13.46 -15.90
N ASP A 309 -8.24 14.67 -15.36
CA ASP A 309 -9.37 15.53 -14.93
C ASP A 309 -10.43 14.73 -14.14
N CYS A 310 -9.95 13.98 -13.14
CA CYS A 310 -10.73 13.00 -12.40
C CYS A 310 -10.99 13.38 -10.93
N GLY A 311 -10.71 14.63 -10.54
CA GLY A 311 -10.86 15.05 -9.15
C GLY A 311 -10.43 16.47 -8.89
N PHE A 312 -10.18 16.77 -7.61
CA PHE A 312 -9.74 18.08 -7.15
C PHE A 312 -8.43 17.98 -6.36
N VAL A 313 -7.52 18.89 -6.64
CA VAL A 313 -6.31 19.11 -5.83
C VAL A 313 -6.58 20.28 -4.89
N ILE A 314 -6.42 20.07 -3.59
CA ILE A 314 -6.68 21.07 -2.55
C ILE A 314 -5.39 21.37 -1.78
N PRO A 315 -5.22 22.57 -1.18
CA PRO A 315 -4.06 22.88 -0.36
C PRO A 315 -3.92 21.91 0.84
N PHE A 316 -2.68 21.71 1.31
CA PHE A 316 -2.44 20.92 2.52
C PHE A 316 -3.19 21.50 3.72
N GLY A 317 -3.93 20.64 4.45
CA GLY A 317 -4.68 21.02 5.64
C GLY A 317 -5.93 21.88 5.40
N ASP A 318 -6.25 22.21 4.15
CA ASP A 318 -7.44 23.05 3.84
C ASP A 318 -8.72 22.20 3.80
N VAL A 319 -9.31 22.04 4.98
CA VAL A 319 -10.56 21.29 5.17
C VAL A 319 -11.74 21.97 4.51
N ALA A 320 -11.74 23.32 4.42
CA ALA A 320 -12.81 24.07 3.79
C ALA A 320 -12.82 23.81 2.27
N ALA A 321 -11.66 23.85 1.62
CA ALA A 321 -11.54 23.48 0.21
C ALA A 321 -11.96 22.03 -0.05
N ALA A 322 -11.64 21.09 0.88
CA ALA A 322 -12.13 19.72 0.79
C ALA A 322 -13.66 19.65 0.85
N ALA A 323 -14.29 20.37 1.78
CA ALA A 323 -15.74 20.41 1.90
C ALA A 323 -16.41 21.01 0.65
N ASP A 324 -15.87 22.11 0.13
CA ASP A 324 -16.38 22.75 -1.09
C ASP A 324 -16.30 21.80 -2.29
N ALA A 325 -15.19 21.06 -2.44
CA ALA A 325 -15.04 20.05 -3.49
C ALA A 325 -16.09 18.94 -3.38
N VAL A 326 -16.32 18.42 -2.17
CA VAL A 326 -17.36 17.40 -1.92
C VAL A 326 -18.74 17.95 -2.25
N LEU A 327 -19.09 19.14 -1.76
CA LEU A 327 -20.39 19.76 -2.00
C LEU A 327 -20.62 20.06 -3.48
N ARG A 328 -19.58 20.39 -4.24
CA ARG A 328 -19.65 20.54 -5.69
C ARG A 328 -20.01 19.23 -6.39
N LEU A 329 -19.37 18.13 -6.00
CA LEU A 329 -19.67 16.80 -6.55
C LEU A 329 -21.06 16.28 -6.15
N ASP A 330 -21.54 16.66 -4.99
CA ASP A 330 -22.89 16.35 -4.50
C ASP A 330 -23.97 17.09 -5.28
N ARG A 331 -23.76 18.40 -5.54
CA ARG A 331 -24.70 19.26 -6.28
C ARG A 331 -24.73 18.98 -7.80
N ASP A 332 -23.63 18.44 -8.36
CA ASP A 332 -23.51 18.15 -9.78
C ASP A 332 -23.18 16.67 -10.03
N PRO A 333 -24.23 15.81 -10.08
CA PRO A 333 -24.06 14.39 -10.41
C PRO A 333 -23.45 14.14 -11.79
N GLY A 334 -23.67 15.08 -12.74
CA GLY A 334 -23.08 14.99 -14.08
C GLY A 334 -21.57 15.19 -14.07
N LEU A 335 -21.07 16.18 -13.32
CA LEU A 335 -19.64 16.39 -13.11
C LEU A 335 -19.02 15.18 -12.41
N ARG A 336 -19.66 14.68 -11.33
CA ARG A 336 -19.23 13.51 -10.60
C ARG A 336 -19.07 12.29 -11.51
N ALA A 337 -20.07 11.99 -12.30
CA ALA A 337 -20.05 10.88 -13.25
C ALA A 337 -18.93 11.02 -14.30
N LYS A 338 -18.74 12.22 -14.86
CA LYS A 338 -17.68 12.50 -15.83
C LYS A 338 -16.27 12.32 -15.21
N MET A 339 -16.04 12.85 -14.00
CA MET A 339 -14.77 12.70 -13.32
C MET A 339 -14.47 11.23 -12.98
N GLY A 340 -15.47 10.50 -12.47
CA GLY A 340 -15.35 9.08 -12.19
C GLY A 340 -15.00 8.26 -13.44
N LEU A 341 -15.69 8.49 -14.55
CA LEU A 341 -15.42 7.78 -15.80
C LEU A 341 -14.01 8.07 -16.35
N ARG A 342 -13.61 9.35 -16.37
CA ARG A 342 -12.25 9.72 -16.83
C ARG A 342 -11.15 9.08 -15.95
N GLY A 343 -11.35 9.05 -14.63
CA GLY A 343 -10.44 8.37 -13.71
C GLY A 343 -10.34 6.88 -14.02
N HIS A 344 -11.49 6.23 -14.24
CA HIS A 344 -11.54 4.81 -14.58
C HIS A 344 -10.85 4.52 -15.93
N ASP A 345 -11.12 5.31 -16.96
CA ASP A 345 -10.53 5.12 -18.30
C ASP A 345 -9.00 5.28 -18.24
N ALA A 346 -8.51 6.32 -17.55
CA ALA A 346 -7.07 6.53 -17.34
C ALA A 346 -6.42 5.38 -16.54
N ALA A 347 -7.12 4.88 -15.52
CA ALA A 347 -6.63 3.73 -14.74
C ALA A 347 -6.59 2.45 -15.59
N LYS A 348 -7.60 2.23 -16.43
CA LYS A 348 -7.67 1.08 -17.33
C LYS A 348 -6.56 1.11 -18.40
N GLU A 349 -6.22 2.29 -18.89
CA GLU A 349 -5.17 2.48 -19.90
C GLU A 349 -3.76 2.24 -19.34
N SER A 350 -3.46 2.73 -18.13
CA SER A 350 -2.06 2.82 -17.67
C SER A 350 -1.78 2.33 -16.25
N LEU A 351 -2.80 2.01 -15.44
CA LEU A 351 -2.63 1.66 -14.02
C LEU A 351 -3.14 0.26 -13.68
N GLY A 352 -3.31 -0.59 -14.70
CA GLY A 352 -3.84 -1.94 -14.55
C GLY A 352 -2.77 -2.94 -14.12
N TRP A 353 -2.89 -3.50 -12.91
CA TRP A 353 -1.97 -4.49 -12.35
C TRP A 353 -1.67 -5.72 -13.25
N PRO A 354 -2.60 -6.28 -14.04
CA PRO A 354 -2.29 -7.48 -14.85
C PRO A 354 -1.12 -7.33 -15.81
N ALA A 355 -0.83 -6.11 -16.29
CA ALA A 355 0.35 -5.86 -17.13
C ALA A 355 1.64 -5.90 -16.30
N ASP A 356 1.64 -5.20 -15.15
CA ASP A 356 2.77 -5.19 -14.22
C ASP A 356 3.00 -6.55 -13.57
N ALA A 357 1.93 -7.32 -13.31
CA ALA A 357 2.00 -8.69 -12.82
C ALA A 357 2.82 -9.60 -13.75
N ARG A 358 2.54 -9.55 -15.06
CA ARG A 358 3.31 -10.34 -16.04
C ARG A 358 4.78 -9.94 -16.07
N ALA A 359 5.08 -8.63 -16.06
CA ALA A 359 6.44 -8.13 -16.04
C ALA A 359 7.16 -8.53 -14.73
N PHE A 360 6.48 -8.44 -13.59
CA PHE A 360 6.99 -8.86 -12.29
C PHE A 360 7.32 -10.34 -12.27
N VAL A 361 6.41 -11.21 -12.67
CA VAL A 361 6.63 -12.67 -12.69
C VAL A 361 7.78 -13.03 -13.62
N ALA A 362 7.79 -12.53 -14.86
CA ALA A 362 8.85 -12.80 -15.83
C ALA A 362 10.23 -12.35 -15.31
N GLN A 363 10.30 -11.23 -14.61
CA GLN A 363 11.54 -10.74 -14.01
C GLN A 363 12.04 -11.66 -12.89
N LEU A 364 11.15 -12.17 -12.04
CA LEU A 364 11.52 -13.14 -10.99
C LEU A 364 11.98 -14.48 -11.58
N GLU A 365 11.31 -14.98 -12.63
CA GLU A 365 11.70 -16.19 -13.35
C GLU A 365 13.10 -16.06 -13.96
N ALA A 366 13.39 -14.92 -14.60
CA ALA A 366 14.70 -14.64 -15.16
C ALA A 366 15.82 -14.66 -14.10
N TRP A 367 15.55 -14.15 -12.91
CA TRP A 367 16.54 -14.19 -11.81
C TRP A 367 16.66 -15.56 -11.15
N ALA A 368 15.57 -16.31 -11.02
CA ALA A 368 15.61 -17.68 -10.51
C ALA A 368 16.46 -18.62 -11.39
N GLY A 369 16.46 -18.37 -12.71
CA GLY A 369 17.28 -19.12 -13.67
C GLY A 369 18.79 -18.80 -13.67
N GLN A 370 19.24 -17.81 -12.91
CA GLN A 370 20.65 -17.37 -12.82
C GLN A 370 21.45 -18.12 -11.72
N ARG A 371 21.09 -19.36 -11.38
CA ARG A 371 21.81 -20.18 -10.39
C ARG A 371 23.21 -20.56 -10.84
#